data_1637253460a022a23151d1a7c4754e88
#
_entry.id   1637253460a022a23151d1a7c4754e88
#
_cell.length_a   1.000
_cell.length_b   1.000
_cell.length_c   1.000
_cell.angle_alpha   90.00
_cell.angle_beta   90.00
_cell.angle_gamma   90.00
#
_symmetry.space_group_name_H-M   'P 1'
#
loop_
_entity.id
_entity.type
_entity.pdbx_description
1 polymer ?
#
loop_
_entity_poly.entity_id
_entity_poly.type
_entity_poly.pdbx_seq_one_letter_code
_entity_poly.pdbx_strand_id
1 'polypeptide(L)'
;MKSLFLFALFISISSFGQDITGQWNGVLKVQGTQLRLVFNVTKTDKDFSSTMDSPDQGAKGIPVTNTTFDNSKIKFEVANARIEYNGELKENEIVGTFKQGGQEFPMNLSRKAIEKEVVKRPQEPTKPYSYYSEDVTFENTKANISLSGTLTLPKKDGNFPVVILITGSGPQNRDEELLGHKPFLVISDYLTKNGIAVLRYDDRGVGQSKGDFKTATSADFATDVESAITFLKTRKEIKKNKIGLVGHSEGGLIAPMVASKSKDVSFIVLLAGTGIQGDKLLLLQQELIAKANGVSETDIKKSIETNSKLFEMVVKSNDNMKLKTYLTNSINETLKNDTSAEIPNGMTKDEFVSMQVNQISSPWMQYFMKFNPATTLEKVKCPVLAVNGEKDLQVPPKENLTAIKNALTKGGNKNVTTKEFLNLNHLFQECKTGAPGEYSTIEQTFSPTALEEIANWIKQQTK
;
A
#
# COMPACT_ATOMS: atom_id res chain seq x y z
N MET A 1 -41.40 81.32 19.55
CA MET A 1 -41.72 80.02 18.91
C MET A 1 -40.48 79.58 18.20
N LYS A 2 -39.80 78.57 18.76
CA LYS A 2 -38.59 77.93 18.16
C LYS A 2 -39.01 76.55 17.61
N SER A 3 -39.03 76.50 16.26
CA SER A 3 -39.28 75.21 15.54
C SER A 3 -38.05 74.30 15.59
N LEU A 4 -38.22 73.14 16.18
CA LEU A 4 -37.20 72.09 16.23
C LEU A 4 -37.37 71.13 15.03
N PHE A 5 -36.46 71.20 14.04
CA PHE A 5 -36.40 70.21 12.95
C PHE A 5 -35.70 69.00 13.39
N LEU A 6 -36.45 67.88 13.46
CA LEU A 6 -35.93 66.56 13.74
C LEU A 6 -35.43 65.95 12.42
N PHE A 7 -34.10 65.78 12.26
CA PHE A 7 -33.49 65.11 11.10
C PHE A 7 -33.45 63.63 11.39
N ALA A 8 -34.31 62.82 10.77
CA ALA A 8 -34.30 61.37 10.85
C ALA A 8 -33.21 60.82 9.91
N LEU A 9 -32.13 60.33 10.51
CA LEU A 9 -31.03 59.67 9.80
C LEU A 9 -31.48 58.24 9.41
N PHE A 10 -31.84 58.05 8.15
CA PHE A 10 -32.05 56.68 7.61
C PHE A 10 -30.70 56.00 7.43
N ILE A 11 -30.33 55.11 8.35
CA ILE A 11 -29.21 54.19 8.16
C ILE A 11 -29.73 53.08 7.26
N SER A 12 -29.42 53.15 5.96
CA SER A 12 -29.57 52.02 5.05
C SER A 12 -28.55 50.93 5.42
N ILE A 13 -29.01 49.90 6.09
CA ILE A 13 -28.23 48.69 6.30
C ILE A 13 -28.14 47.99 4.93
N SER A 14 -27.05 48.20 4.21
CA SER A 14 -26.72 47.43 3.04
C SER A 14 -26.41 46.02 3.51
N SER A 15 -27.36 45.10 3.38
CA SER A 15 -27.15 43.69 3.54
C SER A 15 -26.21 43.23 2.41
N PHE A 16 -24.91 43.19 2.68
CA PHE A 16 -24.00 42.50 1.79
C PHE A 16 -24.37 41.01 1.81
N GLY A 17 -25.03 40.55 0.77
CA GLY A 17 -25.29 39.15 0.55
C GLY A 17 -23.95 38.38 0.61
N GLN A 18 -23.88 37.39 1.46
CA GLN A 18 -22.70 36.53 1.55
C GLN A 18 -22.43 35.86 0.19
N ASP A 19 -21.25 36.09 -0.41
CA ASP A 19 -20.86 35.55 -1.70
C ASP A 19 -20.00 34.30 -1.51
N ILE A 20 -20.50 33.17 -2.00
CA ILE A 20 -19.79 31.88 -1.96
C ILE A 20 -19.07 31.55 -3.27
N THR A 21 -19.13 32.41 -4.27
CA THR A 21 -18.46 32.13 -5.56
C THR A 21 -16.96 32.10 -5.45
N GLY A 22 -16.32 31.37 -6.39
CA GLY A 22 -14.88 31.18 -6.45
C GLY A 22 -14.42 29.86 -5.80
N GLN A 23 -13.15 29.79 -5.44
CA GLN A 23 -12.54 28.57 -4.93
C GLN A 23 -12.65 28.46 -3.41
N TRP A 24 -12.96 27.23 -2.97
CA TRP A 24 -12.96 26.81 -1.58
C TRP A 24 -12.08 25.58 -1.43
N ASN A 25 -11.04 25.68 -0.59
CA ASN A 25 -10.00 24.68 -0.45
C ASN A 25 -10.10 24.01 0.92
N GLY A 26 -10.08 22.68 0.96
CA GLY A 26 -10.08 21.87 2.18
C GLY A 26 -9.11 20.73 2.13
N VAL A 27 -8.78 20.16 3.30
CA VAL A 27 -8.00 18.93 3.44
C VAL A 27 -8.86 17.89 4.10
N LEU A 28 -9.14 16.84 3.37
CA LEU A 28 -9.77 15.63 3.88
C LEU A 28 -8.71 14.73 4.51
N LYS A 29 -8.86 14.42 5.79
CA LYS A 29 -7.96 13.52 6.53
C LYS A 29 -8.64 12.17 6.74
N VAL A 30 -8.12 11.12 6.08
CA VAL A 30 -8.65 9.77 6.14
C VAL A 30 -7.52 8.80 6.44
N GLN A 31 -7.59 8.10 7.55
CA GLN A 31 -6.62 7.04 7.93
C GLN A 31 -5.14 7.43 7.72
N GLY A 32 -4.77 8.63 8.15
CA GLY A 32 -3.40 9.13 8.01
C GLY A 32 -3.06 9.72 6.64
N THR A 33 -3.92 9.57 5.65
CA THR A 33 -3.78 10.22 4.34
C THR A 33 -4.46 11.58 4.33
N GLN A 34 -3.81 12.56 3.71
CA GLN A 34 -4.36 13.89 3.50
C GLN A 34 -4.65 14.08 2.01
N LEU A 35 -5.89 14.40 1.67
CA LEU A 35 -6.32 14.69 0.31
C LEU A 35 -6.82 16.14 0.23
N ARG A 36 -6.23 16.94 -0.64
CA ARG A 36 -6.72 18.28 -0.92
C ARG A 36 -7.93 18.19 -1.81
N LEU A 37 -8.98 18.87 -1.43
CA LEU A 37 -10.20 19.04 -2.23
C LEU A 37 -10.43 20.52 -2.49
N VAL A 38 -10.85 20.85 -3.72
CA VAL A 38 -11.14 22.22 -4.14
C VAL A 38 -12.54 22.24 -4.73
N PHE A 39 -13.45 23.02 -4.15
CA PHE A 39 -14.75 23.28 -4.73
C PHE A 39 -14.71 24.61 -5.47
N ASN A 40 -14.99 24.60 -6.76
CA ASN A 40 -15.07 25.79 -7.61
C ASN A 40 -16.53 26.16 -7.78
N VAL A 41 -16.99 27.23 -7.12
CA VAL A 41 -18.38 27.66 -7.10
C VAL A 41 -18.58 28.78 -8.09
N THR A 42 -19.58 28.66 -8.96
CA THR A 42 -19.99 29.68 -9.94
C THR A 42 -21.46 30.03 -9.72
N LYS A 43 -21.78 31.31 -9.79
CA LYS A 43 -23.16 31.80 -9.73
C LYS A 43 -23.83 31.62 -11.08
N THR A 44 -25.03 31.07 -11.09
CA THR A 44 -25.92 31.00 -12.25
C THR A 44 -27.02 32.05 -12.13
N ASP A 45 -27.89 32.18 -13.11
CA ASP A 45 -28.98 33.19 -13.11
C ASP A 45 -29.95 33.01 -11.92
N LYS A 46 -30.08 31.83 -11.39
CA LYS A 46 -31.04 31.49 -10.31
C LYS A 46 -30.39 30.87 -9.07
N ASP A 47 -29.26 30.18 -9.24
CA ASP A 47 -28.65 29.34 -8.20
C ASP A 47 -27.12 29.34 -8.30
N PHE A 48 -26.50 28.30 -7.77
CA PHE A 48 -25.07 28.04 -7.87
C PHE A 48 -24.81 26.72 -8.60
N SER A 49 -23.70 26.66 -9.32
CA SER A 49 -23.13 25.42 -9.85
C SER A 49 -21.70 25.28 -9.35
N SER A 50 -21.23 24.04 -9.23
CA SER A 50 -19.87 23.81 -8.76
C SER A 50 -19.20 22.63 -9.48
N THR A 51 -17.87 22.65 -9.46
CA THR A 51 -17.03 21.47 -9.73
C THR A 51 -16.14 21.21 -8.53
N MET A 52 -15.72 19.98 -8.38
CA MET A 52 -14.75 19.55 -7.37
C MET A 52 -13.46 19.08 -8.05
N ASP A 53 -12.32 19.50 -7.53
CA ASP A 53 -11.02 18.95 -7.91
C ASP A 53 -10.45 18.16 -6.74
N SER A 54 -9.73 17.08 -7.05
CA SER A 54 -8.89 16.34 -6.10
C SER A 54 -7.45 16.29 -6.64
N PRO A 55 -6.65 17.35 -6.39
CA PRO A 55 -5.32 17.51 -6.98
C PRO A 55 -4.35 16.35 -6.65
N ASP A 56 -4.47 15.77 -5.45
CA ASP A 56 -3.60 14.68 -5.00
C ASP A 56 -3.93 13.34 -5.69
N GLN A 57 -5.12 13.22 -6.28
CA GLN A 57 -5.57 12.08 -7.08
C GLN A 57 -5.52 12.37 -8.59
N GLY A 58 -5.01 13.52 -9.00
CA GLY A 58 -4.97 13.93 -10.40
C GLY A 58 -6.34 14.20 -11.03
N ALA A 59 -7.40 14.26 -10.24
CA ALA A 59 -8.77 14.50 -10.72
C ALA A 59 -9.12 15.99 -10.71
N LYS A 60 -9.71 16.48 -11.80
CA LYS A 60 -10.08 17.87 -11.99
C LYS A 60 -11.44 17.99 -12.67
N GLY A 61 -12.22 18.99 -12.26
CA GLY A 61 -13.49 19.32 -12.89
C GLY A 61 -14.59 18.27 -12.65
N ILE A 62 -14.55 17.53 -11.56
CA ILE A 62 -15.61 16.56 -11.19
C ILE A 62 -16.91 17.35 -11.00
N PRO A 63 -17.99 17.05 -11.75
CA PRO A 63 -19.25 17.77 -11.61
C PRO A 63 -19.85 17.57 -10.22
N VAL A 64 -20.14 18.67 -9.53
CA VAL A 64 -20.98 18.67 -8.33
C VAL A 64 -22.44 18.65 -8.78
N THR A 65 -23.16 17.59 -8.46
CA THR A 65 -24.52 17.32 -8.95
C THR A 65 -25.54 18.30 -8.39
N ASN A 66 -25.31 18.78 -7.16
CA ASN A 66 -26.18 19.74 -6.50
C ASN A 66 -25.35 20.67 -5.62
N THR A 67 -25.61 21.98 -5.73
CA THR A 67 -24.98 23.03 -4.92
C THR A 67 -26.08 23.92 -4.37
N THR A 68 -26.23 23.95 -3.05
CA THR A 68 -27.21 24.85 -2.40
C THR A 68 -26.53 25.76 -1.40
N PHE A 69 -27.02 27.01 -1.31
CA PHE A 69 -26.57 27.95 -0.29
C PHE A 69 -27.78 28.76 0.19
N ASP A 70 -28.15 28.57 1.45
CA ASP A 70 -29.25 29.29 2.11
C ASP A 70 -28.91 29.54 3.59
N ASN A 71 -29.17 30.75 4.06
CA ASN A 71 -28.95 31.14 5.46
C ASN A 71 -27.57 30.75 6.01
N SER A 72 -26.50 31.04 5.26
CA SER A 72 -25.09 30.69 5.55
C SER A 72 -24.79 29.17 5.47
N LYS A 73 -25.76 28.33 5.22
CA LYS A 73 -25.55 26.86 5.05
C LYS A 73 -25.27 26.52 3.60
N ILE A 74 -24.21 25.77 3.38
CA ILE A 74 -23.80 25.29 2.07
C ILE A 74 -23.86 23.77 2.02
N LYS A 75 -24.31 23.24 0.88
CA LYS A 75 -24.26 21.81 0.59
C LYS A 75 -23.70 21.59 -0.80
N PHE A 76 -22.76 20.64 -0.93
CA PHE A 76 -22.27 20.10 -2.19
C PHE A 76 -22.58 18.61 -2.24
N GLU A 77 -23.10 18.14 -3.38
CA GLU A 77 -23.36 16.70 -3.61
C GLU A 77 -22.67 16.27 -4.91
N VAL A 78 -21.91 15.17 -4.84
CA VAL A 78 -21.32 14.50 -6.00
C VAL A 78 -21.87 13.08 -6.06
N ALA A 79 -23.04 12.94 -6.69
CA ALA A 79 -23.83 11.70 -6.64
C ALA A 79 -23.05 10.47 -7.13
N ASN A 80 -22.29 10.61 -8.24
CA ASN A 80 -21.51 9.51 -8.81
C ASN A 80 -20.39 8.99 -7.88
N ALA A 81 -19.88 9.84 -6.98
CA ALA A 81 -18.85 9.49 -6.01
C ALA A 81 -19.42 9.28 -4.60
N ARG A 82 -20.74 9.41 -4.44
CA ARG A 82 -21.46 9.32 -3.15
C ARG A 82 -20.85 10.25 -2.09
N ILE A 83 -20.51 11.47 -2.54
CA ILE A 83 -19.95 12.52 -1.69
C ILE A 83 -21.05 13.51 -1.35
N GLU A 84 -21.12 13.90 -0.08
CA GLU A 84 -21.89 15.00 0.43
C GLU A 84 -21.00 15.85 1.34
N TYR A 85 -21.02 17.15 1.15
CA TYR A 85 -20.40 18.11 2.06
C TYR A 85 -21.47 19.05 2.59
N ASN A 86 -21.55 19.20 3.91
CA ASN A 86 -22.43 20.15 4.57
C ASN A 86 -21.59 21.09 5.44
N GLY A 87 -21.80 22.39 5.28
CA GLY A 87 -21.05 23.38 6.04
C GLY A 87 -21.82 24.66 6.31
N GLU A 88 -21.30 25.48 7.20
CA GLU A 88 -21.80 26.80 7.53
C GLU A 88 -20.72 27.83 7.27
N LEU A 89 -21.05 28.85 6.47
CA LEU A 89 -20.16 29.97 6.19
C LEU A 89 -20.06 30.87 7.42
N LYS A 90 -18.85 30.97 7.98
CA LYS A 90 -18.50 31.87 9.10
C LYS A 90 -17.36 32.77 8.65
N GLU A 91 -17.65 34.02 8.44
CA GLU A 91 -16.71 35.00 7.91
C GLU A 91 -16.11 34.56 6.56
N ASN A 92 -14.87 34.10 6.51
CA ASN A 92 -14.15 33.65 5.32
C ASN A 92 -13.83 32.15 5.32
N GLU A 93 -14.48 31.38 6.18
CA GLU A 93 -14.30 29.94 6.31
C GLU A 93 -15.67 29.23 6.27
N ILE A 94 -15.74 28.06 5.66
CA ILE A 94 -16.89 27.16 5.77
C ILE A 94 -16.50 26.07 6.75
N VAL A 95 -17.14 26.05 7.91
CA VAL A 95 -16.96 24.99 8.91
C VAL A 95 -17.93 23.87 8.58
N GLY A 96 -17.42 22.68 8.30
CA GLY A 96 -18.30 21.61 7.80
C GLY A 96 -17.77 20.20 7.93
N THR A 97 -18.55 19.30 7.36
CA THR A 97 -18.32 17.86 7.37
C THR A 97 -18.43 17.30 5.96
N PHE A 98 -17.41 16.59 5.57
CA PHE A 98 -17.37 15.80 4.33
C PHE A 98 -17.85 14.38 4.64
N LYS A 99 -18.75 13.87 3.81
CA LYS A 99 -19.29 12.53 3.92
C LYS A 99 -18.99 11.75 2.64
N GLN A 100 -18.48 10.56 2.77
CA GLN A 100 -18.31 9.64 1.63
C GLN A 100 -18.44 8.20 2.09
N GLY A 101 -19.24 7.43 1.37
CA GLY A 101 -19.45 6.01 1.69
C GLY A 101 -19.96 5.78 3.12
N GLY A 102 -20.69 6.76 3.70
CA GLY A 102 -21.24 6.75 5.05
C GLY A 102 -20.32 7.13 6.18
N GLN A 103 -19.07 7.36 5.89
CA GLN A 103 -18.14 7.92 6.87
C GLN A 103 -18.19 9.44 6.84
N GLU A 104 -18.10 10.05 8.02
CA GLU A 104 -18.09 11.49 8.20
C GLU A 104 -16.71 11.94 8.66
N PHE A 105 -16.22 12.99 7.98
CA PHE A 105 -14.91 13.58 8.28
C PHE A 105 -15.05 15.08 8.49
N PRO A 106 -14.65 15.64 9.62
CA PRO A 106 -14.57 17.09 9.79
C PRO A 106 -13.65 17.66 8.70
N MET A 107 -14.15 18.63 7.95
CA MET A 107 -13.36 19.31 6.92
C MET A 107 -13.84 20.75 6.76
N ASN A 108 -12.98 21.69 7.15
CA ASN A 108 -13.24 23.10 6.89
C ASN A 108 -12.74 23.50 5.51
N LEU A 109 -13.43 24.45 4.88
CA LEU A 109 -13.02 25.03 3.60
C LEU A 109 -12.65 26.50 3.78
N SER A 110 -11.56 26.91 3.16
CA SER A 110 -11.11 28.30 3.15
C SER A 110 -10.82 28.80 1.74
N ARG A 111 -10.73 30.11 1.57
CA ARG A 111 -10.33 30.74 0.30
C ARG A 111 -8.85 30.55 -0.01
N LYS A 112 -8.05 30.29 1.02
CA LYS A 112 -6.60 30.12 0.87
C LYS A 112 -6.29 28.79 0.18
N ALA A 113 -5.53 28.85 -0.90
CA ALA A 113 -5.01 27.66 -1.53
C ALA A 113 -4.15 26.86 -0.52
N ILE A 114 -4.36 25.55 -0.48
CA ILE A 114 -3.63 24.64 0.40
C ILE A 114 -2.49 24.04 -0.41
N GLU A 115 -1.27 24.40 -0.06
CA GLU A 115 -0.10 23.75 -0.64
C GLU A 115 -0.02 22.30 -0.19
N LYS A 116 0.49 21.45 -1.08
CA LYS A 116 0.76 20.04 -0.70
C LYS A 116 1.82 20.06 0.40
N GLU A 117 1.46 19.51 1.56
CA GLU A 117 2.45 19.26 2.59
C GLU A 117 3.43 18.20 2.05
N VAL A 118 4.61 18.65 1.64
CA VAL A 118 5.66 17.75 1.17
C VAL A 118 6.27 17.11 2.41
N VAL A 119 5.79 15.91 2.75
CA VAL A 119 6.47 15.11 3.79
C VAL A 119 7.88 14.85 3.29
N LYS A 120 8.86 15.39 4.00
CA LYS A 120 10.26 15.20 3.64
C LYS A 120 10.62 13.72 3.74
N ARG A 121 11.31 13.22 2.72
CA ARG A 121 11.86 11.85 2.68
C ARG A 121 13.39 11.96 2.50
N PRO A 122 14.12 12.31 3.56
CA PRO A 122 15.55 12.67 3.46
C PRO A 122 16.43 11.51 3.00
N GLN A 123 15.96 10.28 3.11
CA GLN A 123 16.70 9.09 2.66
C GLN A 123 16.55 8.83 1.15
N GLU A 124 15.58 9.45 0.49
CA GLU A 124 15.40 9.26 -0.96
C GLU A 124 16.55 9.95 -1.71
N PRO A 125 17.30 9.22 -2.54
CA PRO A 125 18.39 9.78 -3.28
C PRO A 125 17.89 10.70 -4.39
N THR A 126 18.62 11.80 -4.61
CA THR A 126 18.35 12.76 -5.68
C THR A 126 19.39 12.66 -6.78
N LYS A 127 18.97 12.85 -8.03
CA LYS A 127 19.89 12.90 -9.17
C LYS A 127 20.73 14.20 -9.15
N PRO A 128 21.99 14.20 -9.65
CA PRO A 128 22.70 13.05 -10.23
C PRO A 128 23.21 12.07 -9.16
N TYR A 129 23.07 10.77 -9.42
CA TYR A 129 23.59 9.74 -8.52
C TYR A 129 25.13 9.61 -8.63
N SER A 130 25.80 9.17 -7.55
CA SER A 130 27.24 8.89 -7.53
C SER A 130 27.62 7.55 -8.18
N TYR A 131 26.64 6.83 -8.72
CA TYR A 131 26.74 5.52 -9.34
C TYR A 131 26.04 5.51 -10.70
N TYR A 132 26.26 4.48 -11.50
CA TYR A 132 25.60 4.33 -12.80
C TYR A 132 24.18 3.79 -12.60
N SER A 133 23.24 4.34 -13.35
CA SER A 133 21.82 3.93 -13.32
C SER A 133 21.28 3.95 -14.75
N GLU A 134 20.60 2.89 -15.14
CA GLU A 134 19.92 2.80 -16.44
C GLU A 134 18.57 2.12 -16.32
N ASP A 135 17.62 2.56 -17.12
CA ASP A 135 16.36 1.84 -17.30
C ASP A 135 16.58 0.66 -18.25
N VAL A 136 15.97 -0.47 -17.91
CA VAL A 136 16.13 -1.72 -18.62
C VAL A 136 14.77 -2.36 -18.89
N THR A 137 14.71 -3.19 -19.92
CA THR A 137 13.56 -4.03 -20.24
C THR A 137 14.04 -5.46 -20.45
N PHE A 138 13.29 -6.44 -19.95
CA PHE A 138 13.60 -7.85 -20.12
C PHE A 138 12.32 -8.68 -20.32
N GLU A 139 12.47 -9.83 -20.98
CA GLU A 139 11.32 -10.64 -21.40
C GLU A 139 11.06 -11.80 -20.42
N ASN A 140 9.82 -11.93 -19.98
CA ASN A 140 9.32 -13.17 -19.44
C ASN A 140 8.68 -14.00 -20.55
N THR A 141 9.46 -14.89 -21.13
CA THR A 141 9.01 -15.73 -22.25
C THR A 141 7.94 -16.75 -21.84
N LYS A 142 7.87 -17.13 -20.55
CA LYS A 142 6.82 -18.04 -20.06
C LYS A 142 5.45 -17.40 -20.07
N ALA A 143 5.40 -16.11 -19.73
CA ALA A 143 4.16 -15.32 -19.70
C ALA A 143 3.93 -14.53 -21.00
N ASN A 144 4.92 -14.49 -21.91
CA ASN A 144 4.91 -13.68 -23.12
C ASN A 144 4.66 -12.19 -22.83
N ILE A 145 5.40 -11.64 -21.86
CA ILE A 145 5.33 -10.23 -21.45
C ILE A 145 6.74 -9.65 -21.31
N SER A 146 6.84 -8.33 -21.48
CA SER A 146 8.05 -7.57 -21.16
C SER A 146 7.91 -6.85 -19.81
N LEU A 147 8.97 -6.86 -19.03
CA LEU A 147 9.07 -6.21 -17.72
C LEU A 147 10.08 -5.07 -17.80
N SER A 148 9.73 -3.95 -17.19
CA SER A 148 10.56 -2.74 -17.17
C SER A 148 11.10 -2.49 -15.77
N GLY A 149 12.37 -2.13 -15.68
CA GLY A 149 13.04 -1.91 -14.42
C GLY A 149 14.14 -0.87 -14.50
N THR A 150 14.87 -0.72 -13.41
CA THR A 150 16.10 0.10 -13.31
C THR A 150 17.21 -0.79 -12.76
N LEU A 151 18.33 -0.84 -13.47
CA LEU A 151 19.56 -1.47 -13.03
C LEU A 151 20.51 -0.38 -12.54
N THR A 152 20.96 -0.50 -11.30
CA THR A 152 22.01 0.36 -10.76
C THR A 152 23.30 -0.44 -10.58
N LEU A 153 24.43 0.18 -10.96
CA LEU A 153 25.77 -0.41 -10.86
C LEU A 153 26.70 0.54 -10.09
N PRO A 154 27.59 0.04 -9.24
CA PRO A 154 28.57 0.89 -8.52
C PRO A 154 29.39 1.77 -9.45
N LYS A 155 29.72 1.25 -10.65
CA LYS A 155 30.36 1.96 -11.77
C LYS A 155 29.82 1.41 -13.08
N LYS A 156 29.97 2.19 -14.16
CA LYS A 156 29.51 1.78 -15.50
C LYS A 156 30.20 0.51 -15.98
N ASP A 157 31.48 0.37 -15.67
CA ASP A 157 32.29 -0.80 -16.00
C ASP A 157 32.72 -1.52 -14.73
N GLY A 158 32.74 -2.84 -14.79
CA GLY A 158 33.09 -3.69 -13.64
C GLY A 158 32.50 -5.08 -13.75
N ASN A 159 32.56 -5.79 -12.64
CA ASN A 159 31.97 -7.11 -12.47
C ASN A 159 31.47 -7.24 -11.04
N PHE A 160 30.18 -6.95 -10.83
CA PHE A 160 29.59 -6.74 -9.53
C PHE A 160 28.67 -7.90 -9.12
N PRO A 161 28.60 -8.27 -7.83
CA PRO A 161 27.48 -9.02 -7.32
C PRO A 161 26.21 -8.22 -7.50
N VAL A 162 25.08 -8.88 -7.66
CA VAL A 162 23.80 -8.20 -7.89
C VAL A 162 22.69 -8.80 -7.03
N VAL A 163 21.76 -7.96 -6.61
CA VAL A 163 20.49 -8.40 -6.04
C VAL A 163 19.32 -7.96 -6.89
N ILE A 164 18.27 -8.79 -6.92
CA ILE A 164 16.96 -8.45 -7.47
C ILE A 164 16.07 -8.14 -6.28
N LEU A 165 15.45 -6.94 -6.26
CA LEU A 165 14.44 -6.59 -5.28
C LEU A 165 13.08 -7.11 -5.77
N ILE A 166 12.37 -7.81 -4.89
CA ILE A 166 11.07 -8.44 -5.16
C ILE A 166 10.05 -7.81 -4.22
N THR A 167 9.05 -7.17 -4.79
CA THR A 167 8.02 -6.38 -4.09
C THR A 167 7.10 -7.25 -3.22
N GLY A 168 6.45 -6.60 -2.26
CA GLY A 168 5.36 -7.16 -1.47
C GLY A 168 4.05 -7.26 -2.25
N SER A 169 2.97 -7.63 -1.57
CA SER A 169 1.65 -7.82 -2.18
C SER A 169 1.04 -6.50 -2.69
N GLY A 170 0.24 -6.62 -3.74
CA GLY A 170 -0.38 -5.50 -4.43
C GLY A 170 0.40 -5.06 -5.67
N PRO A 171 -0.21 -4.23 -6.55
CA PRO A 171 0.42 -3.76 -7.79
C PRO A 171 1.49 -2.70 -7.47
N GLN A 172 2.74 -3.10 -7.39
CA GLN A 172 3.85 -2.26 -6.97
C GLN A 172 4.71 -1.81 -8.16
N ASN A 173 5.13 -0.53 -8.12
CA ASN A 173 6.19 -0.07 -9.01
C ASN A 173 7.57 -0.51 -8.48
N ARG A 174 8.62 -0.32 -9.29
CA ARG A 174 10.00 -0.69 -8.98
C ARG A 174 10.58 -0.10 -7.70
N ASP A 175 9.96 0.95 -7.16
CA ASP A 175 10.37 1.61 -5.93
C ASP A 175 9.63 1.09 -4.69
N GLU A 176 8.66 0.17 -4.90
CA GLU A 176 7.71 -0.29 -3.89
C GLU A 176 7.06 0.92 -3.19
N GLU A 177 6.56 1.87 -4.00
CA GLU A 177 6.07 3.14 -3.50
C GLU A 177 4.77 2.96 -2.71
N LEU A 178 4.83 3.21 -1.42
CA LEU A 178 3.71 3.07 -0.51
C LEU A 178 3.63 4.28 0.44
N LEU A 179 2.47 4.95 0.48
CA LEU A 179 2.20 6.08 1.38
C LEU A 179 3.27 7.20 1.32
N GLY A 180 3.82 7.44 0.12
CA GLY A 180 4.84 8.44 -0.15
C GLY A 180 6.26 8.02 0.25
N HIS A 181 6.50 6.76 0.61
CA HIS A 181 7.82 6.17 0.78
C HIS A 181 8.23 5.38 -0.44
N LYS A 182 9.55 5.30 -0.71
CA LYS A 182 10.14 4.50 -1.78
C LYS A 182 11.23 3.58 -1.22
N PRO A 183 10.87 2.57 -0.42
CA PRO A 183 11.84 1.73 0.27
C PRO A 183 12.83 1.07 -0.68
N PHE A 184 12.41 0.57 -1.84
CA PHE A 184 13.33 -0.07 -2.79
C PHE A 184 14.28 0.93 -3.46
N LEU A 185 13.89 2.19 -3.63
CA LEU A 185 14.81 3.23 -4.07
C LEU A 185 15.90 3.47 -3.05
N VAL A 186 15.56 3.54 -1.75
CA VAL A 186 16.50 3.73 -0.64
C VAL A 186 17.43 2.51 -0.49
N ILE A 187 16.90 1.29 -0.51
CA ILE A 187 17.69 0.05 -0.45
C ILE A 187 18.65 -0.01 -1.64
N SER A 188 18.17 0.29 -2.85
CA SER A 188 18.97 0.26 -4.07
C SER A 188 20.13 1.26 -4.01
N ASP A 189 19.87 2.50 -3.58
CA ASP A 189 20.91 3.52 -3.40
C ASP A 189 21.99 3.07 -2.41
N TYR A 190 21.55 2.58 -1.25
CA TYR A 190 22.46 2.14 -0.21
C TYR A 190 23.34 0.96 -0.66
N LEU A 191 22.73 -0.07 -1.25
CA LEU A 191 23.47 -1.26 -1.71
C LEU A 191 24.42 -0.91 -2.86
N THR A 192 23.98 -0.07 -3.80
CA THR A 192 24.82 0.31 -4.95
C THR A 192 26.04 1.12 -4.52
N LYS A 193 25.88 2.05 -3.59
CA LYS A 193 27.01 2.78 -2.97
C LYS A 193 27.97 1.86 -2.20
N ASN A 194 27.47 0.72 -1.76
CA ASN A 194 28.23 -0.31 -1.04
C ASN A 194 28.82 -1.42 -1.93
N GLY A 195 28.84 -1.24 -3.25
CA GLY A 195 29.51 -2.13 -4.18
C GLY A 195 28.65 -3.29 -4.71
N ILE A 196 27.34 -3.27 -4.49
CA ILE A 196 26.38 -4.31 -4.91
C ILE A 196 25.45 -3.71 -5.98
N ALA A 197 25.43 -4.29 -7.18
CA ALA A 197 24.46 -3.90 -8.20
C ALA A 197 23.02 -4.27 -7.76
N VAL A 198 22.04 -3.49 -8.22
CA VAL A 198 20.64 -3.75 -7.87
C VAL A 198 19.75 -3.65 -9.10
N LEU A 199 18.93 -4.68 -9.33
CA LEU A 199 17.81 -4.65 -10.25
C LEU A 199 16.51 -4.55 -9.46
N ARG A 200 15.71 -3.54 -9.77
CA ARG A 200 14.33 -3.37 -9.31
C ARG A 200 13.44 -3.11 -10.51
N TYR A 201 12.27 -3.68 -10.55
CA TYR A 201 11.39 -3.64 -11.71
C TYR A 201 9.93 -3.44 -11.30
N ASP A 202 9.14 -2.87 -12.21
CA ASP A 202 7.70 -2.73 -12.02
C ASP A 202 7.03 -4.10 -12.15
N ASP A 203 6.10 -4.42 -11.27
CA ASP A 203 5.34 -5.67 -11.36
C ASP A 203 4.62 -5.77 -12.71
N ARG A 204 4.30 -6.98 -13.13
CA ARG A 204 3.50 -7.20 -14.34
C ARG A 204 2.21 -6.39 -14.31
N GLY A 205 1.92 -5.67 -15.39
CA GLY A 205 0.73 -4.79 -15.51
C GLY A 205 0.82 -3.48 -14.72
N VAL A 206 1.99 -3.15 -14.15
CA VAL A 206 2.23 -1.91 -13.41
C VAL A 206 3.28 -1.07 -14.13
N GLY A 207 3.19 0.26 -14.03
CA GLY A 207 4.15 1.19 -14.59
C GLY A 207 4.38 0.97 -16.09
N GLN A 208 5.59 0.58 -16.46
CA GLN A 208 5.95 0.29 -17.86
C GLN A 208 5.96 -1.21 -18.18
N SER A 209 5.82 -2.08 -17.19
CA SER A 209 5.73 -3.53 -17.38
C SER A 209 4.41 -3.94 -18.01
N LYS A 210 4.48 -4.92 -18.92
CA LYS A 210 3.31 -5.50 -19.58
C LYS A 210 2.74 -6.66 -18.75
N GLY A 211 1.56 -7.13 -19.17
CA GLY A 211 0.87 -8.25 -18.52
C GLY A 211 -0.35 -7.81 -17.71
N ASP A 212 -0.91 -8.74 -16.94
CA ASP A 212 -2.08 -8.52 -16.10
C ASP A 212 -1.75 -8.91 -14.65
N PHE A 213 -1.81 -7.92 -13.77
CA PHE A 213 -1.63 -8.13 -12.33
C PHE A 213 -2.85 -8.82 -11.69
N LYS A 214 -4.08 -8.49 -12.15
CA LYS A 214 -5.32 -8.91 -11.47
C LYS A 214 -5.55 -10.42 -11.46
N THR A 215 -5.04 -11.10 -12.47
CA THR A 215 -5.19 -12.55 -12.60
C THR A 215 -3.95 -13.33 -12.16
N ALA A 216 -2.85 -12.62 -11.85
CA ALA A 216 -1.58 -13.22 -11.46
C ALA A 216 -1.61 -13.74 -10.01
N THR A 217 -0.71 -14.67 -9.74
CA THR A 217 -0.45 -15.27 -8.43
C THR A 217 1.02 -15.14 -8.07
N SER A 218 1.40 -15.44 -6.83
CA SER A 218 2.82 -15.47 -6.43
C SER A 218 3.67 -16.42 -7.29
N ALA A 219 3.05 -17.48 -7.87
CA ALA A 219 3.74 -18.37 -8.80
C ALA A 219 4.07 -17.68 -10.13
N ASP A 220 3.19 -16.82 -10.61
CA ASP A 220 3.41 -16.02 -11.80
C ASP A 220 4.52 -14.99 -11.58
N PHE A 221 4.51 -14.30 -10.43
CA PHE A 221 5.58 -13.37 -10.03
C PHE A 221 6.93 -14.07 -9.88
N ALA A 222 6.96 -15.32 -9.42
CA ALA A 222 8.19 -16.10 -9.40
C ALA A 222 8.79 -16.29 -10.80
N THR A 223 7.95 -16.40 -11.86
CA THR A 223 8.46 -16.47 -13.25
C THR A 223 9.06 -15.17 -13.74
N ASP A 224 8.58 -14.01 -13.20
CA ASP A 224 9.17 -12.71 -13.49
C ASP A 224 10.57 -12.59 -12.90
N VAL A 225 10.75 -13.07 -11.66
CA VAL A 225 12.08 -13.12 -11.02
C VAL A 225 13.03 -14.06 -11.76
N GLU A 226 12.57 -15.23 -12.22
CA GLU A 226 13.38 -16.15 -13.04
C GLU A 226 13.84 -15.48 -14.34
N SER A 227 12.99 -14.66 -14.94
CA SER A 227 13.31 -13.89 -16.14
C SER A 227 14.31 -12.76 -15.86
N ALA A 228 14.18 -12.08 -14.71
CA ALA A 228 15.15 -11.10 -14.25
C ALA A 228 16.55 -11.71 -14.03
N ILE A 229 16.63 -12.92 -13.45
CA ILE A 229 17.90 -13.67 -13.33
C ILE A 229 18.48 -13.96 -14.70
N THR A 230 17.66 -14.43 -15.64
CA THR A 230 18.07 -14.72 -17.02
C THR A 230 18.65 -13.49 -17.69
N PHE A 231 17.98 -12.34 -17.58
CA PHE A 231 18.45 -11.06 -18.08
C PHE A 231 19.80 -10.68 -17.46
N LEU A 232 19.94 -10.73 -16.13
CA LEU A 232 21.18 -10.36 -15.47
C LEU A 232 22.37 -11.24 -15.90
N LYS A 233 22.13 -12.51 -16.22
CA LYS A 233 23.18 -13.42 -16.74
C LYS A 233 23.67 -13.02 -18.13
N THR A 234 22.97 -12.21 -18.90
CA THR A 234 23.44 -11.67 -20.18
C THR A 234 24.37 -10.46 -20.00
N ARG A 235 24.34 -9.83 -18.82
CA ARG A 235 25.10 -8.59 -18.55
C ARG A 235 26.55 -8.88 -18.21
N LYS A 236 27.48 -8.19 -18.88
CA LYS A 236 28.94 -8.32 -18.64
C LYS A 236 29.38 -7.76 -17.30
N GLU A 237 28.64 -6.76 -16.77
CA GLU A 237 28.92 -6.07 -15.54
C GLU A 237 28.55 -6.90 -14.29
N ILE A 238 27.90 -8.05 -14.48
CA ILE A 238 27.35 -8.86 -13.39
C ILE A 238 28.16 -10.13 -13.18
N LYS A 239 28.56 -10.39 -11.93
CA LYS A 239 29.10 -11.68 -11.48
C LYS A 239 27.99 -12.73 -11.49
N LYS A 240 27.94 -13.55 -12.56
CA LYS A 240 26.86 -14.52 -12.82
C LYS A 240 26.63 -15.55 -11.72
N ASN A 241 27.64 -15.81 -10.90
CA ASN A 241 27.58 -16.72 -9.75
C ASN A 241 27.35 -16.00 -8.41
N LYS A 242 27.04 -14.72 -8.44
CA LYS A 242 26.76 -13.88 -7.25
C LYS A 242 25.47 -13.06 -7.47
N ILE A 243 24.40 -13.76 -7.87
CA ILE A 243 23.06 -13.19 -8.00
C ILE A 243 22.26 -13.57 -6.75
N GLY A 244 21.80 -12.58 -6.01
CA GLY A 244 20.97 -12.75 -4.82
C GLY A 244 19.56 -12.24 -5.05
N LEU A 245 18.62 -12.69 -4.22
CA LEU A 245 17.24 -12.20 -4.18
C LEU A 245 17.00 -11.51 -2.84
N VAL A 246 16.34 -10.37 -2.87
CA VAL A 246 15.90 -9.64 -1.67
C VAL A 246 14.40 -9.42 -1.82
N GLY A 247 13.59 -10.13 -1.05
CA GLY A 247 12.14 -10.06 -1.14
C GLY A 247 11.51 -9.47 0.11
N HIS A 248 10.61 -8.50 -0.06
CA HIS A 248 9.84 -7.91 1.01
C HIS A 248 8.44 -8.54 1.09
N SER A 249 7.97 -8.87 2.30
CA SER A 249 6.63 -9.38 2.53
C SER A 249 6.32 -10.60 1.63
N GLU A 250 5.38 -10.52 0.67
CA GLU A 250 5.14 -11.54 -0.34
C GLU A 250 6.39 -11.85 -1.18
N GLY A 251 7.21 -10.85 -1.50
CA GLY A 251 8.51 -11.06 -2.15
C GLY A 251 9.42 -12.00 -1.35
N GLY A 252 9.30 -11.99 0.00
CA GLY A 252 9.96 -12.93 0.89
C GLY A 252 9.40 -14.36 0.80
N LEU A 253 8.21 -14.57 0.24
CA LEU A 253 7.65 -15.87 -0.13
C LEU A 253 8.10 -16.28 -1.55
N ILE A 254 8.18 -15.32 -2.47
CA ILE A 254 8.56 -15.56 -3.87
C ILE A 254 10.06 -15.92 -3.99
N ALA A 255 10.94 -15.24 -3.26
CA ALA A 255 12.37 -15.50 -3.30
C ALA A 255 12.74 -16.97 -3.01
N PRO A 256 12.22 -17.63 -1.96
CA PRO A 256 12.36 -19.06 -1.75
C PRO A 256 11.77 -19.92 -2.88
N MET A 257 10.65 -19.53 -3.50
CA MET A 257 10.06 -20.28 -4.61
C MET A 257 11.02 -20.41 -5.78
N VAL A 258 11.75 -19.33 -6.08
CA VAL A 258 12.77 -19.31 -7.14
C VAL A 258 14.04 -20.02 -6.67
N ALA A 259 14.57 -19.71 -5.49
CA ALA A 259 15.80 -20.28 -4.97
C ALA A 259 15.73 -21.81 -4.77
N SER A 260 14.55 -22.36 -4.45
CA SER A 260 14.34 -23.80 -4.30
C SER A 260 14.51 -24.61 -5.60
N LYS A 261 14.45 -23.93 -6.75
CA LYS A 261 14.48 -24.54 -8.10
C LYS A 261 15.70 -24.11 -8.92
N SER A 262 16.29 -22.95 -8.61
CA SER A 262 17.36 -22.34 -9.40
C SER A 262 18.71 -22.48 -8.69
N LYS A 263 19.72 -22.99 -9.42
CA LYS A 263 21.11 -22.99 -8.99
C LYS A 263 21.83 -21.66 -9.24
N ASP A 264 21.18 -20.75 -9.95
CA ASP A 264 21.73 -19.42 -10.27
C ASP A 264 21.56 -18.42 -9.09
N VAL A 265 20.72 -18.76 -8.11
CA VAL A 265 20.52 -17.95 -6.89
C VAL A 265 21.58 -18.34 -5.86
N SER A 266 22.48 -17.40 -5.57
CA SER A 266 23.61 -17.63 -4.65
C SER A 266 23.27 -17.38 -3.17
N PHE A 267 22.27 -16.55 -2.88
CA PHE A 267 21.76 -16.26 -1.54
C PHE A 267 20.39 -15.59 -1.63
N ILE A 268 19.64 -15.59 -0.52
CA ILE A 268 18.38 -14.84 -0.42
C ILE A 268 18.30 -14.06 0.89
N VAL A 269 17.65 -12.90 0.84
CA VAL A 269 17.29 -12.06 1.99
C VAL A 269 15.77 -11.91 2.02
N LEU A 270 15.17 -12.26 3.15
CA LEU A 270 13.74 -12.18 3.37
C LEU A 270 13.46 -11.03 4.33
N LEU A 271 12.93 -9.93 3.80
CA LEU A 271 12.53 -8.75 4.55
C LEU A 271 11.07 -8.92 4.95
N ALA A 272 10.77 -9.13 6.23
CA ALA A 272 9.42 -9.40 6.71
C ALA A 272 8.72 -10.51 5.90
N GLY A 273 9.47 -11.54 5.51
CA GLY A 273 8.99 -12.63 4.68
C GLY A 273 8.05 -13.60 5.41
N THR A 274 7.07 -14.16 4.69
CA THR A 274 6.08 -15.07 5.27
C THR A 274 6.66 -16.47 5.52
N GLY A 275 6.55 -16.96 6.75
CA GLY A 275 7.00 -18.29 7.15
C GLY A 275 5.87 -19.28 7.43
N ILE A 276 4.67 -18.77 7.72
CA ILE A 276 3.47 -19.57 7.98
C ILE A 276 2.50 -19.51 6.81
N GLN A 277 1.55 -20.45 6.75
CA GLN A 277 0.56 -20.51 5.68
C GLN A 277 -0.32 -19.24 5.63
N GLY A 278 -0.68 -18.81 4.43
CA GLY A 278 -1.31 -17.51 4.21
C GLY A 278 -2.65 -17.32 4.93
N ASP A 279 -3.50 -18.33 5.03
CA ASP A 279 -4.76 -18.25 5.80
C ASP A 279 -4.52 -17.93 7.28
N LYS A 280 -3.51 -18.55 7.89
CA LYS A 280 -3.14 -18.33 9.29
C LYS A 280 -2.49 -16.96 9.48
N LEU A 281 -1.64 -16.58 8.53
CA LEU A 281 -1.01 -15.26 8.56
C LEU A 281 -2.05 -14.13 8.50
N LEU A 282 -3.01 -14.23 7.60
CA LEU A 282 -4.05 -13.19 7.44
C LEU A 282 -4.94 -13.06 8.69
N LEU A 283 -5.27 -14.17 9.37
CA LEU A 283 -6.02 -14.11 10.62
C LEU A 283 -5.20 -13.44 11.73
N LEU A 284 -3.92 -13.78 11.86
CA LEU A 284 -3.04 -13.20 12.85
C LEU A 284 -2.80 -11.69 12.59
N GLN A 285 -2.59 -11.32 11.32
CA GLN A 285 -2.46 -9.92 10.89
C GLN A 285 -3.72 -9.11 11.28
N GLN A 286 -4.90 -9.64 10.97
CA GLN A 286 -6.16 -8.98 11.29
C GLN A 286 -6.32 -8.77 12.81
N GLU A 287 -6.02 -9.79 13.60
CA GLU A 287 -6.07 -9.71 15.06
C GLU A 287 -5.15 -8.63 15.61
N LEU A 288 -3.87 -8.63 15.20
CA LEU A 288 -2.87 -7.71 15.71
C LEU A 288 -3.16 -6.25 15.30
N ILE A 289 -3.55 -6.03 14.05
CA ILE A 289 -3.90 -4.69 13.56
C ILE A 289 -5.17 -4.18 14.26
N ALA A 290 -6.19 -5.01 14.44
CA ALA A 290 -7.40 -4.63 15.15
C ALA A 290 -7.12 -4.26 16.62
N LYS A 291 -6.28 -5.04 17.32
CA LYS A 291 -5.81 -4.71 18.68
C LYS A 291 -5.08 -3.36 18.72
N ALA A 292 -4.16 -3.13 17.81
CA ALA A 292 -3.40 -1.88 17.73
C ALA A 292 -4.30 -0.66 17.45
N ASN A 293 -5.42 -0.86 16.77
CA ASN A 293 -6.44 0.15 16.50
C ASN A 293 -7.49 0.30 17.63
N GLY A 294 -7.36 -0.44 18.73
CA GLY A 294 -8.25 -0.32 19.90
C GLY A 294 -9.61 -0.99 19.72
N VAL A 295 -9.77 -1.92 18.77
CA VAL A 295 -10.99 -2.71 18.62
C VAL A 295 -11.18 -3.62 19.83
N SER A 296 -12.43 -3.80 20.29
CA SER A 296 -12.70 -4.62 21.47
C SER A 296 -12.32 -6.10 21.24
N GLU A 297 -11.87 -6.78 22.29
CA GLU A 297 -11.52 -8.21 22.23
C GLU A 297 -12.69 -9.08 21.76
N THR A 298 -13.92 -8.71 22.12
CA THR A 298 -15.14 -9.40 21.69
C THR A 298 -15.35 -9.29 20.17
N ASP A 299 -15.19 -8.10 19.60
CA ASP A 299 -15.36 -7.86 18.18
C ASP A 299 -14.23 -8.51 17.37
N ILE A 300 -13.00 -8.46 17.89
CA ILE A 300 -11.86 -9.15 17.28
C ILE A 300 -12.14 -10.65 17.21
N LYS A 301 -12.54 -11.26 18.32
CA LYS A 301 -12.85 -12.70 18.35
C LYS A 301 -13.93 -13.08 17.35
N LYS A 302 -15.02 -12.29 17.29
CA LYS A 302 -16.13 -12.50 16.35
C LYS A 302 -15.66 -12.41 14.88
N SER A 303 -14.84 -11.39 14.57
CA SER A 303 -14.25 -11.22 13.23
C SER A 303 -13.35 -12.39 12.84
N ILE A 304 -12.47 -12.83 13.75
CA ILE A 304 -11.57 -13.94 13.51
C ILE A 304 -12.33 -15.25 13.32
N GLU A 305 -13.35 -15.52 14.11
CA GLU A 305 -14.20 -16.71 13.95
C GLU A 305 -14.92 -16.71 12.59
N THR A 306 -15.43 -15.56 12.16
CA THR A 306 -16.09 -15.41 10.86
C THR A 306 -15.12 -15.61 9.72
N ASN A 307 -13.98 -14.90 9.74
CA ASN A 307 -12.98 -14.96 8.68
C ASN A 307 -12.30 -16.34 8.61
N SER A 308 -12.10 -17.00 9.76
CA SER A 308 -11.56 -18.37 9.79
C SER A 308 -12.45 -19.35 9.01
N LYS A 309 -13.77 -19.27 9.14
CA LYS A 309 -14.71 -20.09 8.36
C LYS A 309 -14.61 -19.82 6.86
N LEU A 310 -14.56 -18.53 6.47
CA LEU A 310 -14.42 -18.15 5.06
C LEU A 310 -13.08 -18.63 4.47
N PHE A 311 -11.99 -18.47 5.21
CA PHE A 311 -10.65 -18.90 4.76
C PHE A 311 -10.55 -20.43 4.66
N GLU A 312 -11.17 -21.16 5.59
CA GLU A 312 -11.26 -22.61 5.52
C GLU A 312 -11.98 -23.08 4.24
N MET A 313 -13.07 -22.38 3.84
CA MET A 313 -13.75 -22.65 2.56
C MET A 313 -12.82 -22.46 1.37
N VAL A 314 -12.02 -21.38 1.36
CA VAL A 314 -11.03 -21.12 0.31
C VAL A 314 -9.97 -22.22 0.27
N VAL A 315 -9.39 -22.57 1.41
CA VAL A 315 -8.30 -23.56 1.50
C VAL A 315 -8.77 -24.94 1.02
N LYS A 316 -10.00 -25.34 1.38
CA LYS A 316 -10.59 -26.65 1.02
C LYS A 316 -11.15 -26.71 -0.40
N SER A 317 -11.46 -25.59 -1.03
CA SER A 317 -12.11 -25.56 -2.34
C SER A 317 -11.13 -25.81 -3.48
N ASN A 318 -11.54 -26.64 -4.44
CA ASN A 318 -10.87 -26.84 -5.73
C ASN A 318 -11.74 -26.38 -6.92
N ASP A 319 -12.91 -25.83 -6.65
CA ASP A 319 -13.89 -25.35 -7.65
C ASP A 319 -14.27 -23.92 -7.33
N ASN A 320 -13.85 -22.98 -8.20
CA ASN A 320 -14.06 -21.55 -7.96
C ASN A 320 -15.55 -21.14 -8.04
N MET A 321 -16.36 -21.80 -8.86
CA MET A 321 -17.79 -21.47 -8.95
C MET A 321 -18.52 -21.90 -7.66
N LYS A 322 -18.26 -23.11 -7.18
CA LYS A 322 -18.80 -23.58 -5.91
C LYS A 322 -18.31 -22.73 -4.75
N LEU A 323 -17.01 -22.36 -4.74
CA LEU A 323 -16.44 -21.48 -3.74
C LEU A 323 -17.19 -20.15 -3.66
N LYS A 324 -17.40 -19.48 -4.80
CA LYS A 324 -18.13 -18.21 -4.84
C LYS A 324 -19.56 -18.36 -4.30
N THR A 325 -20.26 -19.44 -4.65
CA THR A 325 -21.60 -19.73 -4.15
C THR A 325 -21.60 -19.91 -2.62
N TYR A 326 -20.65 -20.68 -2.07
CA TYR A 326 -20.54 -20.90 -0.63
C TYR A 326 -20.19 -19.62 0.12
N LEU A 327 -19.24 -18.83 -0.39
CA LEU A 327 -18.87 -17.54 0.19
C LEU A 327 -20.06 -16.58 0.19
N THR A 328 -20.80 -16.48 -0.93
CA THR A 328 -22.01 -15.64 -1.05
C THR A 328 -23.04 -16.01 0.01
N ASN A 329 -23.33 -17.30 0.16
CA ASN A 329 -24.29 -17.78 1.14
C ASN A 329 -23.83 -17.49 2.57
N SER A 330 -22.55 -17.77 2.89
CA SER A 330 -22.00 -17.57 4.22
C SER A 330 -21.97 -16.10 4.62
N ILE A 331 -21.54 -15.20 3.71
CA ILE A 331 -21.52 -13.75 3.98
C ILE A 331 -22.95 -13.23 4.16
N ASN A 332 -23.91 -13.65 3.31
CA ASN A 332 -25.31 -13.28 3.45
C ASN A 332 -25.92 -13.73 4.78
N GLU A 333 -25.58 -14.92 5.23
CA GLU A 333 -26.03 -15.45 6.53
C GLU A 333 -25.42 -14.65 7.69
N THR A 334 -24.13 -14.33 7.63
CA THR A 334 -23.48 -13.47 8.61
C THR A 334 -24.16 -12.12 8.70
N LEU A 335 -24.39 -11.44 7.56
CA LEU A 335 -25.06 -10.13 7.52
C LEU A 335 -26.53 -10.18 7.99
N LYS A 336 -27.19 -11.33 7.90
CA LYS A 336 -28.56 -11.50 8.42
C LYS A 336 -28.58 -11.65 9.95
N ASN A 337 -27.58 -12.33 10.49
CA ASN A 337 -27.50 -12.66 11.92
C ASN A 337 -26.74 -11.61 12.74
N ASP A 338 -25.99 -10.74 12.08
CA ASP A 338 -25.21 -9.67 12.68
C ASP A 338 -25.74 -8.31 12.28
N THR A 339 -26.63 -7.76 13.11
CA THR A 339 -27.20 -6.42 12.90
C THR A 339 -26.18 -5.28 13.12
N SER A 340 -25.00 -5.58 13.67
CA SER A 340 -23.91 -4.63 13.84
C SER A 340 -22.94 -4.58 12.64
N ALA A 341 -23.09 -5.49 11.67
CA ALA A 341 -22.30 -5.49 10.46
C ALA A 341 -22.68 -4.28 9.59
N GLU A 342 -21.81 -3.28 9.57
CA GLU A 342 -22.00 -2.07 8.77
C GLU A 342 -21.65 -2.34 7.30
N ILE A 343 -22.65 -2.26 6.43
CA ILE A 343 -22.42 -2.15 4.99
C ILE A 343 -22.04 -0.70 4.73
N PRO A 344 -20.92 -0.42 4.04
CA PRO A 344 -20.52 0.94 3.72
C PRO A 344 -21.69 1.72 3.09
N ASN A 345 -21.99 2.91 3.64
CA ASN A 345 -23.11 3.72 3.18
C ASN A 345 -23.02 3.98 1.68
N GLY A 346 -24.16 3.83 1.00
CA GLY A 346 -24.25 3.98 -0.45
C GLY A 346 -23.87 2.72 -1.25
N MET A 347 -23.54 1.62 -0.59
CA MET A 347 -23.36 0.30 -1.23
C MET A 347 -24.58 -0.57 -0.89
N THR A 348 -25.15 -1.21 -1.89
CA THR A 348 -26.19 -2.21 -1.63
C THR A 348 -25.58 -3.45 -0.98
N LYS A 349 -26.42 -4.23 -0.29
CA LYS A 349 -25.98 -5.50 0.29
C LYS A 349 -25.35 -6.43 -0.77
N ASP A 350 -25.95 -6.50 -1.94
CA ASP A 350 -25.49 -7.38 -3.02
C ASP A 350 -24.15 -6.91 -3.60
N GLU A 351 -23.92 -5.60 -3.74
CA GLU A 351 -22.65 -5.04 -4.14
C GLU A 351 -21.56 -5.34 -3.10
N PHE A 352 -21.85 -5.16 -1.82
CA PHE A 352 -20.94 -5.49 -0.73
C PHE A 352 -20.56 -6.97 -0.73
N VAL A 353 -21.55 -7.85 -0.79
CA VAL A 353 -21.33 -9.31 -0.84
C VAL A 353 -20.51 -9.69 -2.07
N SER A 354 -20.85 -9.15 -3.24
CA SER A 354 -20.11 -9.40 -4.49
C SER A 354 -18.65 -8.94 -4.40
N MET A 355 -18.42 -7.77 -3.82
CA MET A 355 -17.05 -7.23 -3.61
C MET A 355 -16.24 -8.17 -2.70
N GLN A 356 -16.77 -8.56 -1.54
CA GLN A 356 -16.11 -9.46 -0.60
C GLN A 356 -15.83 -10.83 -1.22
N VAL A 357 -16.82 -11.41 -1.92
CA VAL A 357 -16.66 -12.70 -2.60
C VAL A 357 -15.55 -12.63 -3.66
N ASN A 358 -15.54 -11.59 -4.49
CA ASN A 358 -14.53 -11.44 -5.54
C ASN A 358 -13.11 -11.24 -4.95
N GLN A 359 -12.98 -10.50 -3.85
CA GLN A 359 -11.72 -10.32 -3.17
C GLN A 359 -11.19 -11.64 -2.59
N ILE A 360 -12.01 -12.35 -1.81
CA ILE A 360 -11.62 -13.59 -1.12
C ILE A 360 -11.39 -14.72 -2.13
N SER A 361 -12.16 -14.79 -3.23
CA SER A 361 -12.04 -15.80 -4.28
C SER A 361 -11.12 -15.41 -5.43
N SER A 362 -10.37 -14.31 -5.33
CA SER A 362 -9.41 -13.91 -6.37
C SER A 362 -8.31 -14.97 -6.55
N PRO A 363 -7.74 -15.13 -7.74
CA PRO A 363 -6.67 -16.10 -8.00
C PRO A 363 -5.49 -15.94 -7.03
N TRP A 364 -5.06 -14.70 -6.79
CA TRP A 364 -3.99 -14.39 -5.87
C TRP A 364 -4.32 -14.82 -4.43
N MET A 365 -5.50 -14.42 -3.92
CA MET A 365 -5.90 -14.71 -2.54
C MET A 365 -6.03 -16.22 -2.29
N GLN A 366 -6.62 -16.96 -3.25
CA GLN A 366 -6.70 -18.42 -3.16
C GLN A 366 -5.32 -19.06 -3.14
N TYR A 367 -4.42 -18.60 -4.02
CA TYR A 367 -3.05 -19.11 -4.07
C TYR A 367 -2.32 -18.85 -2.75
N PHE A 368 -2.36 -17.60 -2.29
CA PHE A 368 -1.69 -17.17 -1.06
C PHE A 368 -2.17 -17.94 0.17
N MET A 369 -3.49 -18.06 0.37
CA MET A 369 -4.06 -18.81 1.51
C MET A 369 -3.69 -20.30 1.51
N LYS A 370 -3.65 -20.92 0.33
CA LYS A 370 -3.34 -22.35 0.18
C LYS A 370 -1.85 -22.65 0.24
N PHE A 371 -1.01 -21.67 -0.04
CA PHE A 371 0.43 -21.88 -0.13
C PHE A 371 1.04 -22.10 1.27
N ASN A 372 1.74 -23.23 1.42
CA ASN A 372 2.52 -23.52 2.63
C ASN A 372 4.00 -23.22 2.37
N PRO A 373 4.57 -22.13 2.93
CA PRO A 373 5.96 -21.75 2.72
C PRO A 373 6.97 -22.82 3.13
N ALA A 374 6.66 -23.61 4.15
CA ALA A 374 7.56 -24.66 4.66
C ALA A 374 7.98 -25.64 3.58
N THR A 375 7.04 -26.06 2.69
CA THR A 375 7.33 -27.03 1.61
C THR A 375 8.34 -26.52 0.59
N THR A 376 8.46 -25.22 0.45
CA THR A 376 9.43 -24.54 -0.44
C THR A 376 10.73 -24.27 0.31
N LEU A 377 10.65 -23.73 1.52
CA LEU A 377 11.80 -23.41 2.36
C LEU A 377 12.68 -24.64 2.65
N GLU A 378 12.10 -25.83 2.86
CA GLU A 378 12.82 -27.10 3.06
C GLU A 378 13.73 -27.46 1.86
N LYS A 379 13.44 -26.89 0.66
CA LYS A 379 14.21 -27.14 -0.56
C LYS A 379 15.31 -26.11 -0.82
N VAL A 380 15.29 -24.98 -0.12
CA VAL A 380 16.31 -23.91 -0.29
C VAL A 380 17.64 -24.35 0.29
N LYS A 381 18.70 -24.28 -0.50
CA LYS A 381 20.06 -24.72 -0.12
C LYS A 381 21.09 -23.59 -0.05
N CYS A 382 20.80 -22.44 -0.68
CA CYS A 382 21.68 -21.27 -0.59
C CYS A 382 21.59 -20.62 0.80
N PRO A 383 22.57 -19.76 1.19
CA PRO A 383 22.48 -18.96 2.41
C PRO A 383 21.22 -18.11 2.48
N VAL A 384 20.62 -18.01 3.66
CA VAL A 384 19.39 -17.24 3.92
C VAL A 384 19.58 -16.29 5.09
N LEU A 385 19.27 -15.03 4.87
CA LEU A 385 19.03 -14.04 5.92
C LEU A 385 17.52 -13.76 5.98
N ALA A 386 16.88 -13.98 7.11
CA ALA A 386 15.50 -13.60 7.35
C ALA A 386 15.45 -12.57 8.47
N VAL A 387 14.88 -11.40 8.16
CA VAL A 387 14.81 -10.27 9.09
C VAL A 387 13.40 -9.73 9.20
N ASN A 388 13.04 -9.24 10.40
CA ASN A 388 11.74 -8.62 10.66
C ASN A 388 11.87 -7.46 11.63
N GLY A 389 10.89 -6.57 11.60
CA GLY A 389 10.69 -5.60 12.68
C GLY A 389 9.94 -6.22 13.86
N GLU A 390 10.34 -5.89 15.09
CA GLU A 390 9.67 -6.34 16.33
C GLU A 390 8.19 -5.97 16.35
N LYS A 391 7.86 -4.78 15.83
CA LYS A 391 6.50 -4.23 15.79
C LYS A 391 5.80 -4.47 14.44
N ASP A 392 6.24 -5.46 13.70
CA ASP A 392 5.56 -5.87 12.47
C ASP A 392 4.25 -6.58 12.80
N LEU A 393 3.12 -5.90 12.57
CA LEU A 393 1.77 -6.45 12.79
C LEU A 393 1.21 -7.17 11.55
N GLN A 394 1.88 -7.05 10.40
CA GLN A 394 1.44 -7.70 9.16
C GLN A 394 2.06 -9.08 9.00
N VAL A 395 3.36 -9.20 9.28
CA VAL A 395 4.09 -10.49 9.27
C VAL A 395 4.82 -10.61 10.62
N PRO A 396 4.15 -10.99 11.69
CA PRO A 396 4.71 -10.98 13.03
C PRO A 396 6.00 -11.79 13.14
N PRO A 397 7.09 -11.25 13.73
CA PRO A 397 8.44 -11.84 13.69
C PRO A 397 8.51 -13.19 14.36
N LYS A 398 7.89 -13.34 15.52
CA LYS A 398 7.99 -14.57 16.33
C LYS A 398 7.53 -15.82 15.58
N GLU A 399 6.37 -15.75 14.96
CA GLU A 399 5.77 -16.85 14.22
C GLU A 399 6.53 -17.10 12.92
N ASN A 400 6.82 -16.04 12.16
CA ASN A 400 7.36 -16.16 10.82
C ASN A 400 8.87 -16.48 10.81
N LEU A 401 9.72 -15.81 11.59
CA LEU A 401 11.14 -16.11 11.68
C LEU A 401 11.37 -17.52 12.23
N THR A 402 10.57 -17.94 13.22
CA THR A 402 10.63 -19.30 13.77
C THR A 402 10.27 -20.35 12.72
N ALA A 403 9.18 -20.15 11.98
CA ALA A 403 8.74 -21.06 10.94
C ALA A 403 9.76 -21.16 9.79
N ILE A 404 10.31 -20.02 9.33
CA ILE A 404 11.35 -19.97 8.29
C ILE A 404 12.58 -20.76 8.74
N LYS A 405 13.11 -20.48 9.94
CA LYS A 405 14.29 -21.17 10.48
C LYS A 405 14.07 -22.67 10.59
N ASN A 406 12.92 -23.08 11.13
CA ASN A 406 12.59 -24.50 11.32
C ASN A 406 12.48 -25.23 9.97
N ALA A 407 11.81 -24.66 8.98
CA ALA A 407 11.66 -25.26 7.66
C ALA A 407 13.01 -25.39 6.93
N LEU A 408 13.83 -24.35 6.92
CA LEU A 408 15.17 -24.37 6.32
C LEU A 408 16.07 -25.40 7.01
N THR A 409 16.05 -25.46 8.34
CA THR A 409 16.83 -26.42 9.13
C THR A 409 16.37 -27.86 8.88
N LYS A 410 15.05 -28.08 8.84
CA LYS A 410 14.47 -29.39 8.49
C LYS A 410 14.88 -29.83 7.09
N GLY A 411 14.98 -28.90 6.15
CA GLY A 411 15.53 -29.13 4.82
C GLY A 411 17.04 -29.36 4.77
N GLY A 412 17.73 -29.29 5.90
CA GLY A 412 19.19 -29.47 6.01
C GLY A 412 20.03 -28.26 5.64
N ASN A 413 19.41 -27.05 5.51
CA ASN A 413 20.17 -25.83 5.31
C ASN A 413 20.80 -25.38 6.63
N LYS A 414 22.13 -25.28 6.66
CA LYS A 414 22.92 -24.86 7.84
C LYS A 414 23.27 -23.36 7.81
N ASN A 415 23.07 -22.70 6.68
CA ASN A 415 23.45 -21.30 6.46
C ASN A 415 22.22 -20.39 6.59
N VAL A 416 21.61 -20.38 7.78
CA VAL A 416 20.39 -19.61 8.08
C VAL A 416 20.69 -18.64 9.20
N THR A 417 20.49 -17.37 8.92
CA THR A 417 20.56 -16.26 9.89
C THR A 417 19.16 -15.66 10.03
N THR A 418 18.69 -15.54 11.27
CA THR A 418 17.45 -14.80 11.57
C THR A 418 17.76 -13.64 12.48
N LYS A 419 17.13 -12.47 12.24
CA LYS A 419 17.31 -11.27 13.07
C LYS A 419 16.00 -10.50 13.19
N GLU A 420 15.69 -10.12 14.42
CA GLU A 420 14.61 -9.20 14.73
C GLU A 420 15.19 -7.84 15.06
N PHE A 421 14.61 -6.77 14.50
CA PHE A 421 15.02 -5.39 14.77
C PHE A 421 14.02 -4.74 15.72
N LEU A 422 14.52 -4.27 16.85
CA LEU A 422 13.71 -3.59 17.87
C LEU A 422 13.06 -2.33 17.30
N ASN A 423 11.82 -2.09 17.69
CA ASN A 423 11.03 -0.91 17.36
C ASN A 423 10.77 -0.66 15.87
N LEU A 424 11.05 -1.60 14.97
CA LEU A 424 10.73 -1.45 13.56
C LEU A 424 9.36 -2.07 13.22
N ASN A 425 8.65 -1.43 12.28
CA ASN A 425 7.39 -1.91 11.71
C ASN A 425 7.64 -2.82 10.47
N HIS A 426 6.57 -3.16 9.75
CA HIS A 426 6.61 -3.97 8.54
C HIS A 426 7.47 -3.37 7.40
N LEU A 427 7.54 -2.04 7.31
CA LEU A 427 8.36 -1.32 6.32
C LEU A 427 9.79 -1.04 6.83
N PHE A 428 10.18 -1.63 7.96
CA PHE A 428 11.46 -1.37 8.61
C PHE A 428 11.68 0.09 9.01
N GLN A 429 10.61 0.80 9.36
CA GLN A 429 10.65 2.15 9.91
C GLN A 429 10.62 2.10 11.43
N GLU A 430 11.33 3.00 12.10
CA GLU A 430 11.19 3.21 13.54
C GLU A 430 9.78 3.76 13.84
N CYS A 431 9.03 3.04 14.69
CA CYS A 431 7.61 3.32 14.93
C CYS A 431 7.24 3.24 16.40
N LYS A 432 6.03 3.71 16.73
CA LYS A 432 5.48 3.65 18.09
C LYS A 432 4.66 2.38 18.29
N THR A 433 3.69 2.13 17.45
CA THR A 433 2.73 1.02 17.59
C THR A 433 2.93 -0.09 16.56
N GLY A 434 3.53 0.21 15.41
CA GLY A 434 3.62 -0.67 14.26
C GLY A 434 2.35 -0.76 13.41
N ALA A 435 1.29 -0.04 13.79
CA ALA A 435 0.05 -0.01 13.03
C ALA A 435 0.26 0.63 11.64
N PRO A 436 -0.36 0.09 10.56
CA PRO A 436 -0.22 0.64 9.21
C PRO A 436 -0.59 2.12 9.09
N GLY A 437 -1.47 2.62 9.97
CA GLY A 437 -1.85 4.03 10.02
C GLY A 437 -0.69 4.99 10.35
N GLU A 438 0.40 4.50 10.95
CA GLU A 438 1.59 5.33 11.24
C GLU A 438 2.48 5.56 10.02
N TYR A 439 2.46 4.67 9.02
CA TYR A 439 3.47 4.64 7.95
C TYR A 439 3.59 5.97 7.22
N SER A 440 2.48 6.59 6.85
CA SER A 440 2.47 7.85 6.10
C SER A 440 3.08 9.03 6.87
N THR A 441 3.01 9.00 8.20
CA THR A 441 3.44 10.10 9.09
C THR A 441 4.91 9.98 9.52
N ILE A 442 5.51 8.80 9.39
CA ILE A 442 6.91 8.56 9.71
C ILE A 442 7.78 9.20 8.60
N GLU A 443 8.78 10.00 8.96
CA GLU A 443 9.69 10.61 7.99
C GLU A 443 10.70 9.61 7.43
N GLN A 444 11.16 8.67 8.25
CA GLN A 444 12.11 7.62 7.90
C GLN A 444 11.49 6.64 6.91
N THR A 445 12.15 6.35 5.79
CA THR A 445 11.70 5.36 4.80
C THR A 445 12.18 3.95 5.14
N PHE A 446 13.41 3.80 5.62
CA PHE A 446 13.98 2.51 6.00
C PHE A 446 15.05 2.69 7.06
N SER A 447 15.11 1.81 8.08
CA SER A 447 16.08 1.91 9.18
C SER A 447 17.51 1.81 8.67
N PRO A 448 18.40 2.78 8.99
CA PRO A 448 19.82 2.71 8.66
C PRO A 448 20.51 1.47 9.24
N THR A 449 20.12 1.07 10.45
CA THR A 449 20.65 -0.14 11.10
C THR A 449 20.29 -1.40 10.32
N ALA A 450 19.07 -1.47 9.80
CA ALA A 450 18.66 -2.61 8.99
C ALA A 450 19.35 -2.60 7.62
N LEU A 451 19.53 -1.44 6.96
CA LEU A 451 20.28 -1.31 5.71
C LEU A 451 21.73 -1.78 5.89
N GLU A 452 22.40 -1.36 6.97
CA GLU A 452 23.78 -1.74 7.25
C GLU A 452 23.94 -3.25 7.46
N GLU A 453 23.08 -3.85 8.27
CA GLU A 453 23.09 -5.28 8.54
C GLU A 453 22.90 -6.11 7.26
N ILE A 454 21.89 -5.76 6.47
CA ILE A 454 21.59 -6.42 5.20
C ILE A 454 22.77 -6.31 4.24
N ALA A 455 23.35 -5.12 4.07
CA ALA A 455 24.46 -4.90 3.18
C ALA A 455 25.72 -5.66 3.64
N ASN A 456 26.02 -5.66 4.94
CA ASN A 456 27.15 -6.36 5.51
C ASN A 456 27.00 -7.89 5.33
N TRP A 457 25.80 -8.41 5.56
CA TRP A 457 25.53 -9.84 5.34
C TRP A 457 25.69 -10.21 3.85
N ILE A 458 25.13 -9.42 2.91
CA ILE A 458 25.28 -9.64 1.46
C ILE A 458 26.76 -9.60 1.05
N LYS A 459 27.55 -8.65 1.55
CA LYS A 459 28.99 -8.58 1.28
C LYS A 459 29.73 -9.86 1.73
N GLN A 460 29.33 -10.48 2.83
CA GLN A 460 29.91 -11.75 3.27
C GLN A 460 29.61 -12.89 2.29
N GLN A 461 28.41 -12.94 1.69
CA GLN A 461 28.03 -13.96 0.71
C GLN A 461 28.66 -13.74 -0.68
N THR A 462 29.18 -12.54 -0.93
CA THR A 462 29.66 -12.13 -2.27
C THR A 462 31.17 -12.01 -2.38
N LYS A 463 31.88 -12.24 -1.29
CA LYS A 463 33.37 -12.34 -1.25
C LYS A 463 33.92 -13.42 -2.16
#